data_26b5c198fa306fa1de1e37ea9a9b8806
#
_entry.id   26b5c198fa306fa1de1e37ea9a9b8806
#
_cell.length_a   1.000
_cell.length_b   1.000
_cell.length_c   1.000
_cell.angle_alpha   90.00
_cell.angle_beta   90.00
_cell.angle_gamma   90.00
#
_symmetry.space_group_name_H-M   'P 1'
#
loop_
_entity.id
_entity.type
_entity.pdbx_description
1 polymer ?
#
loop_
_entity_poly.entity_id
_entity_poly.type
_entity_poly.pdbx_seq_one_letter_code
_entity_poly.pdbx_strand_id
1 'polypeptide(L)'
;MLISTVLTVVLCACGGQPSPKGQPQQQAETASAQTEKPKPKTASPKGTKKAAKSKKVRLTEDNVVEELTKYGRENPERRVKIVTSKGTMVVELYENTPLHRANFIHLIKEHYYDGTEFYRVINNFMIQGGDTDGYERRAVKEKIGKYTLPAEFREGNIHKRGALSMVREYENNPEKRSSPFEFFIVQGTTYTDGELNGTEFNYNVKIGPEARAVYKSVGGCAYLDGQHTVFGEVVEGLEVIDKIAAVKTDNGDWPIEAVTIKMEIVR
;
A
#
# COMPACT_ATOMS: atom_id res chain seq x y z
N MET A 1 56.00 0.04 16.79
CA MET A 1 56.05 -0.44 15.41
C MET A 1 54.69 -0.12 14.77
N LEU A 2 54.64 1.05 14.11
CA LEU A 2 53.45 1.59 13.45
C LEU A 2 53.29 0.91 12.07
N ILE A 3 52.14 0.39 11.77
CA ILE A 3 51.74 0.07 10.38
C ILE A 3 50.49 0.88 10.04
N SER A 4 50.74 1.87 9.22
CA SER A 4 49.77 2.75 8.56
C SER A 4 49.21 2.00 7.34
N THR A 5 47.91 1.82 7.23
CA THR A 5 47.28 1.29 6.04
C THR A 5 46.50 2.42 5.34
N VAL A 6 46.95 2.74 4.16
CA VAL A 6 46.51 3.78 3.24
C VAL A 6 45.17 3.38 2.64
N LEU A 7 44.20 4.28 2.72
CA LEU A 7 42.89 4.24 2.05
C LEU A 7 43.06 4.76 0.62
N THR A 8 42.87 3.89 -0.37
CA THR A 8 42.88 4.27 -1.79
C THR A 8 41.47 4.56 -2.25
N VAL A 9 41.20 5.83 -2.51
CA VAL A 9 39.98 6.31 -3.19
C VAL A 9 40.21 6.15 -4.69
N VAL A 10 39.33 5.41 -5.36
CA VAL A 10 39.26 5.39 -6.84
C VAL A 10 38.03 6.20 -7.27
N LEU A 11 38.31 7.40 -7.75
CA LEU A 11 37.38 8.16 -8.61
C LEU A 11 37.45 7.56 -10.01
N CYS A 12 36.30 7.27 -10.59
CA CYS A 12 36.20 7.11 -12.05
C CYS A 12 35.09 8.04 -12.55
N ALA A 13 35.54 8.98 -13.40
CA ALA A 13 34.73 10.02 -14.02
C ALA A 13 34.37 9.63 -15.46
N CYS A 14 33.18 10.07 -15.88
CA CYS A 14 32.79 10.61 -17.17
C CYS A 14 33.00 9.89 -18.51
N GLY A 15 31.94 9.87 -19.27
CA GLY A 15 31.85 9.84 -20.74
C GLY A 15 30.50 9.30 -21.15
N GLY A 16 29.53 10.03 -21.67
CA GLY A 16 29.54 10.93 -22.82
C GLY A 16 28.84 10.27 -23.99
N GLN A 17 27.55 10.54 -24.16
CA GLN A 17 26.64 10.56 -25.34
C GLN A 17 27.14 10.08 -26.73
N PRO A 18 26.27 9.77 -27.77
CA PRO A 18 25.12 10.58 -28.19
C PRO A 18 23.87 9.83 -28.74
N SER A 19 22.78 10.55 -28.88
CA SER A 19 21.54 10.22 -29.60
C SER A 19 21.73 10.18 -31.13
N PRO A 20 20.78 9.56 -31.86
CA PRO A 20 20.42 10.10 -33.17
C PRO A 20 18.93 10.43 -33.32
N LYS A 21 18.77 11.52 -34.08
CA LYS A 21 17.53 12.13 -34.61
C LYS A 21 16.87 11.25 -35.69
N GLY A 22 15.58 11.49 -35.91
CA GLY A 22 14.92 11.19 -37.17
C GLY A 22 13.42 11.13 -37.09
N GLN A 23 12.73 12.26 -37.32
CA GLN A 23 11.35 12.30 -37.83
C GLN A 23 11.38 12.06 -39.36
N PRO A 24 10.22 11.70 -40.02
CA PRO A 24 9.32 12.77 -40.43
C PRO A 24 7.80 12.44 -40.39
N GLN A 25 7.05 13.51 -40.45
CA GLN A 25 5.61 13.66 -40.61
C GLN A 25 5.10 13.10 -41.95
N GLN A 26 3.81 12.68 -41.96
CA GLN A 26 2.94 12.95 -43.12
C GLN A 26 1.48 13.11 -42.70
N GLN A 27 0.90 14.19 -43.13
CA GLN A 27 -0.51 14.60 -43.11
C GLN A 27 -1.30 13.90 -44.24
N ALA A 28 -2.61 13.76 -44.06
CA ALA A 28 -3.68 13.98 -45.05
C ALA A 28 -5.03 13.81 -44.35
N GLU A 29 -5.74 14.82 -44.17
CA GLU A 29 -6.97 15.43 -44.67
C GLU A 29 -7.89 14.56 -45.57
N THR A 30 -9.20 14.53 -45.25
CA THR A 30 -10.41 15.07 -45.89
C THR A 30 -11.63 14.39 -45.37
N ALA A 31 -12.57 15.02 -44.72
CA ALA A 31 -13.72 15.84 -45.14
C ALA A 31 -15.03 15.07 -45.46
N SER A 32 -16.10 15.56 -44.77
CA SER A 32 -17.53 15.65 -45.16
C SER A 32 -18.39 14.35 -45.23
N ALA A 33 -19.60 14.29 -44.73
CA ALA A 33 -20.75 15.17 -44.84
C ALA A 33 -21.89 14.76 -43.90
N GLN A 34 -22.75 15.71 -43.60
CA GLN A 34 -23.96 15.74 -42.79
C GLN A 34 -25.09 14.87 -43.34
N THR A 35 -25.97 14.33 -42.49
CA THR A 35 -27.42 14.31 -42.71
C THR A 35 -28.17 14.32 -41.38
N GLU A 36 -29.04 15.31 -41.25
CA GLU A 36 -30.04 15.51 -40.18
C GLU A 36 -31.35 14.76 -40.46
N LYS A 37 -32.04 14.39 -39.36
CA LYS A 37 -33.50 14.45 -39.01
C LYS A 37 -34.13 13.12 -38.62
N PRO A 38 -35.28 13.14 -37.86
CA PRO A 38 -35.68 13.99 -36.72
C PRO A 38 -36.15 13.16 -35.48
N LYS A 39 -36.34 13.88 -34.33
CA LYS A 39 -36.93 13.43 -33.06
C LYS A 39 -38.34 12.90 -33.14
N PRO A 40 -38.75 12.08 -32.16
CA PRO A 40 -40.01 12.28 -31.48
C PRO A 40 -39.84 12.60 -29.99
N LYS A 41 -40.63 13.55 -29.52
CA LYS A 41 -40.83 13.93 -28.14
C LYS A 41 -41.67 12.87 -27.43
N THR A 42 -41.24 12.40 -26.28
CA THR A 42 -42.16 11.88 -25.26
C THR A 42 -41.67 12.20 -23.86
N ALA A 43 -42.66 12.48 -23.02
CA ALA A 43 -42.68 13.16 -21.74
C ALA A 43 -41.76 12.63 -20.64
N SER A 44 -41.27 13.57 -19.83
CA SER A 44 -40.61 13.35 -18.51
C SER A 44 -41.62 12.79 -17.49
N PRO A 45 -41.17 11.94 -16.57
CA PRO A 45 -41.66 11.94 -15.21
C PRO A 45 -40.64 12.65 -14.28
N LYS A 46 -41.20 13.45 -13.40
CA LYS A 46 -40.57 14.28 -12.38
C LYS A 46 -39.83 13.44 -11.35
N GLY A 47 -38.67 13.94 -10.95
CA GLY A 47 -38.26 13.95 -9.53
C GLY A 47 -37.47 12.75 -9.03
N THR A 48 -36.20 12.60 -9.45
CA THR A 48 -35.19 12.00 -8.60
C THR A 48 -34.30 13.13 -8.06
N LYS A 49 -34.32 13.31 -6.73
CA LYS A 49 -33.41 14.22 -6.03
C LYS A 49 -31.98 13.81 -6.41
N LYS A 50 -31.28 14.61 -7.22
CA LYS A 50 -29.84 14.53 -7.40
C LYS A 50 -29.22 14.64 -6.00
N ALA A 51 -28.63 13.55 -5.51
CA ALA A 51 -27.72 13.61 -4.39
C ALA A 51 -26.67 14.67 -4.74
N ALA A 52 -26.54 15.68 -3.91
CA ALA A 52 -25.51 16.70 -4.05
C ALA A 52 -24.16 15.98 -4.05
N LYS A 53 -23.39 16.08 -5.13
CA LYS A 53 -21.98 15.66 -5.15
C LYS A 53 -21.28 16.48 -4.07
N SER A 54 -21.00 15.87 -2.91
CA SER A 54 -20.15 16.50 -1.91
C SER A 54 -18.82 16.84 -2.60
N LYS A 55 -18.38 18.09 -2.41
CA LYS A 55 -17.03 18.47 -2.87
C LYS A 55 -16.05 17.52 -2.21
N LYS A 56 -15.26 16.79 -3.00
CA LYS A 56 -14.16 15.96 -2.47
C LYS A 56 -13.24 16.87 -1.65
N VAL A 57 -13.13 16.59 -0.37
CA VAL A 57 -12.22 17.31 0.51
C VAL A 57 -10.83 16.77 0.33
N ARG A 58 -9.86 17.64 0.11
CA ARG A 58 -8.44 17.27 0.07
C ARG A 58 -7.96 17.03 1.49
N LEU A 59 -7.35 15.88 1.74
CA LEU A 59 -6.85 15.53 3.05
C LEU A 59 -5.51 16.23 3.34
N THR A 60 -5.37 16.71 4.57
CA THR A 60 -4.18 17.39 5.10
C THR A 60 -3.89 16.90 6.52
N GLU A 61 -2.72 17.24 7.08
CA GLU A 61 -2.39 16.91 8.46
C GLU A 61 -3.45 17.45 9.45
N ASP A 62 -4.03 18.63 9.17
CA ASP A 62 -4.95 19.30 10.07
C ASP A 62 -6.35 18.68 10.08
N ASN A 63 -6.80 18.11 8.94
CA ASN A 63 -8.18 17.65 8.78
C ASN A 63 -8.33 16.12 8.68
N VAL A 64 -7.24 15.37 8.53
CA VAL A 64 -7.27 13.93 8.23
C VAL A 64 -8.06 13.12 9.25
N VAL A 65 -7.93 13.42 10.53
CA VAL A 65 -8.60 12.68 11.61
C VAL A 65 -10.13 12.90 11.55
N GLU A 66 -10.55 14.13 11.39
CA GLU A 66 -11.97 14.49 11.31
C GLU A 66 -12.61 13.90 10.05
N GLU A 67 -11.99 14.15 8.89
CA GLU A 67 -12.51 13.72 7.59
C GLU A 67 -12.56 12.19 7.46
N LEU A 68 -11.50 11.48 7.88
CA LEU A 68 -11.50 10.02 7.84
C LEU A 68 -12.43 9.40 8.88
N THR A 69 -12.62 10.02 10.04
CA THR A 69 -13.61 9.57 11.03
C THR A 69 -15.02 9.66 10.45
N LYS A 70 -15.36 10.78 9.81
CA LYS A 70 -16.64 10.95 9.13
C LYS A 70 -16.79 9.97 7.98
N TYR A 71 -15.77 9.87 7.11
CA TYR A 71 -15.75 8.97 5.97
C TYR A 71 -15.95 7.52 6.39
N GLY A 72 -15.25 7.07 7.44
CA GLY A 72 -15.33 5.70 7.92
C GLY A 72 -16.69 5.31 8.51
N ARG A 73 -17.48 6.29 9.03
CA ARG A 73 -18.87 6.07 9.45
C ARG A 73 -19.80 5.88 8.26
N GLU A 74 -19.57 6.62 7.17
CA GLU A 74 -20.35 6.56 5.94
C GLU A 74 -19.96 5.37 5.07
N ASN A 75 -18.75 4.80 5.29
CA ASN A 75 -18.16 3.71 4.51
C ASN A 75 -17.66 2.60 5.45
N PRO A 76 -18.57 1.77 5.98
CA PRO A 76 -18.24 0.77 7.01
C PRO A 76 -17.63 -0.52 6.46
N GLU A 77 -17.36 -0.61 5.17
CA GLU A 77 -16.86 -1.82 4.53
C GLU A 77 -15.54 -2.28 5.17
N ARG A 78 -15.36 -3.60 5.22
CA ARG A 78 -14.21 -4.24 5.88
C ARG A 78 -13.50 -5.28 5.03
N ARG A 79 -14.18 -5.85 4.04
CA ARG A 79 -13.59 -6.90 3.22
C ARG A 79 -13.13 -6.36 1.89
N VAL A 80 -11.89 -6.65 1.54
CA VAL A 80 -11.24 -6.21 0.32
C VAL A 80 -10.60 -7.40 -0.39
N LYS A 81 -10.89 -7.55 -1.67
CA LYS A 81 -10.24 -8.50 -2.55
C LYS A 81 -9.04 -7.83 -3.22
N ILE A 82 -7.86 -8.41 -3.06
CA ILE A 82 -6.62 -8.01 -3.71
C ILE A 82 -6.31 -9.01 -4.81
N VAL A 83 -6.43 -8.58 -6.06
CA VAL A 83 -6.14 -9.37 -7.26
C VAL A 83 -4.75 -9.04 -7.73
N THR A 84 -3.92 -10.07 -7.94
CA THR A 84 -2.53 -9.95 -8.41
C THR A 84 -2.25 -10.92 -9.56
N SER A 85 -1.13 -10.72 -10.26
CA SER A 85 -0.65 -11.68 -11.27
C SER A 85 -0.27 -13.06 -10.68
N LYS A 86 -0.13 -13.19 -9.35
CA LYS A 86 0.24 -14.45 -8.67
C LYS A 86 -0.95 -15.12 -7.97
N GLY A 87 -2.13 -14.49 -7.96
CA GLY A 87 -3.35 -15.00 -7.35
C GLY A 87 -4.18 -13.92 -6.67
N THR A 88 -5.21 -14.35 -5.97
CA THR A 88 -6.16 -13.44 -5.29
C THR A 88 -6.14 -13.71 -3.79
N MET A 89 -6.13 -12.63 -3.00
CA MET A 89 -6.29 -12.64 -1.55
C MET A 89 -7.53 -11.87 -1.15
N VAL A 90 -8.17 -12.26 -0.05
CA VAL A 90 -9.18 -11.44 0.63
C VAL A 90 -8.63 -11.02 1.98
N VAL A 91 -8.65 -9.73 2.25
CA VAL A 91 -8.28 -9.16 3.54
C VAL A 91 -9.52 -8.67 4.27
N GLU A 92 -9.51 -8.82 5.60
CA GLU A 92 -10.49 -8.25 6.50
C GLU A 92 -9.85 -7.13 7.31
N LEU A 93 -10.44 -5.93 7.23
CA LEU A 93 -9.96 -4.74 7.93
C LEU A 93 -10.54 -4.69 9.35
N TYR A 94 -9.73 -4.27 10.32
CA TYR A 94 -10.12 -4.24 11.72
C TYR A 94 -10.96 -3.01 12.06
N GLU A 95 -11.97 -3.20 12.91
CA GLU A 95 -12.83 -2.10 13.40
C GLU A 95 -12.12 -1.20 14.42
N ASN A 96 -11.17 -1.77 15.16
CA ASN A 96 -10.44 -1.07 16.21
C ASN A 96 -9.30 -0.16 15.69
N THR A 97 -9.10 -0.12 14.36
CA THR A 97 -8.20 0.83 13.67
C THR A 97 -8.97 1.66 12.63
N PRO A 98 -9.93 2.49 13.10
CA PRO A 98 -10.92 3.12 12.22
C PRO A 98 -10.32 4.10 11.21
N LEU A 99 -9.23 4.81 11.54
CA LEU A 99 -8.60 5.74 10.60
C LEU A 99 -7.87 5.02 9.48
N HIS A 100 -7.10 3.97 9.79
CA HIS A 100 -6.42 3.16 8.78
C HIS A 100 -7.42 2.43 7.88
N ARG A 101 -8.49 1.85 8.47
CA ARG A 101 -9.58 1.23 7.71
C ARG A 101 -10.23 2.24 6.77
N ALA A 102 -10.62 3.41 7.27
CA ALA A 102 -11.29 4.44 6.48
C ALA A 102 -10.39 4.94 5.34
N ASN A 103 -9.10 5.17 5.63
CA ASN A 103 -8.11 5.56 4.63
C ASN A 103 -7.97 4.51 3.51
N PHE A 104 -7.82 3.24 3.89
CA PHE A 104 -7.65 2.16 2.91
C PHE A 104 -8.87 2.02 1.99
N ILE A 105 -10.09 2.04 2.56
CA ILE A 105 -11.35 2.03 1.80
C ILE A 105 -11.48 3.29 0.91
N HIS A 106 -11.06 4.46 1.41
CA HIS A 106 -11.07 5.69 0.61
C HIS A 106 -10.17 5.57 -0.61
N LEU A 107 -8.94 5.10 -0.45
CA LEU A 107 -7.98 4.93 -1.53
C LEU A 107 -8.44 3.90 -2.57
N ILE A 108 -9.08 2.82 -2.13
CA ILE A 108 -9.67 1.82 -3.04
C ILE A 108 -10.81 2.44 -3.86
N LYS A 109 -11.71 3.19 -3.24
CA LYS A 109 -12.84 3.87 -3.94
C LYS A 109 -12.36 4.99 -4.88
N GLU A 110 -11.17 5.56 -4.63
CA GLU A 110 -10.50 6.47 -5.55
C GLU A 110 -9.68 5.75 -6.65
N HIS A 111 -9.72 4.43 -6.70
CA HIS A 111 -8.94 3.59 -7.63
C HIS A 111 -7.43 3.83 -7.54
N TYR A 112 -6.96 4.25 -6.36
CA TYR A 112 -5.55 4.59 -6.15
C TYR A 112 -4.65 3.37 -6.34
N TYR A 113 -5.05 2.20 -5.84
CA TYR A 113 -4.24 0.99 -5.89
C TYR A 113 -4.29 0.26 -7.24
N ASP A 114 -5.22 0.60 -8.14
CA ASP A 114 -5.36 -0.09 -9.43
C ASP A 114 -4.13 0.14 -10.31
N GLY A 115 -3.42 -0.95 -10.65
CA GLY A 115 -2.19 -0.91 -11.43
C GLY A 115 -0.94 -0.45 -10.64
N THR A 116 -1.00 -0.36 -9.31
CA THR A 116 0.20 -0.32 -8.47
C THR A 116 0.80 -1.73 -8.36
N GLU A 117 1.94 -1.86 -7.69
CA GLU A 117 2.70 -3.10 -7.61
C GLU A 117 3.14 -3.42 -6.20
N PHE A 118 3.45 -4.68 -5.95
CA PHE A 118 4.34 -5.04 -4.86
C PHE A 118 5.76 -4.71 -5.29
N TYR A 119 6.28 -3.58 -4.83
CA TYR A 119 7.56 -3.02 -5.27
C TYR A 119 8.74 -3.38 -4.37
N ARG A 120 8.49 -3.98 -3.20
CA ARG A 120 9.52 -4.51 -2.33
C ARG A 120 9.08 -5.84 -1.74
N VAL A 121 9.84 -6.90 -2.03
CA VAL A 121 9.50 -8.27 -1.65
C VAL A 121 10.71 -8.91 -1.01
N ILE A 122 10.57 -9.30 0.26
CA ILE A 122 11.63 -10.00 1.00
C ILE A 122 11.05 -11.31 1.53
N ASN A 123 11.61 -12.42 1.02
CA ASN A 123 11.22 -13.76 1.44
C ASN A 123 11.45 -13.94 2.95
N ASN A 124 10.54 -14.66 3.62
CA ASN A 124 10.50 -14.85 5.07
C ASN A 124 10.28 -13.55 5.89
N PHE A 125 9.91 -12.46 5.24
CA PHE A 125 9.62 -11.20 5.91
C PHE A 125 8.26 -10.64 5.48
N MET A 126 8.19 -9.97 4.32
CA MET A 126 6.96 -9.28 3.89
C MET A 126 6.91 -9.04 2.38
N ILE A 127 5.72 -8.72 1.91
CA ILE A 127 5.46 -8.15 0.59
C ILE A 127 4.88 -6.75 0.76
N GLN A 128 5.54 -5.72 0.24
CA GLN A 128 5.19 -4.31 0.39
C GLN A 128 4.75 -3.73 -0.96
N GLY A 129 3.65 -2.97 -0.94
CA GLY A 129 3.08 -2.36 -2.13
C GLY A 129 2.32 -1.08 -1.82
N GLY A 130 1.63 -0.56 -2.84
CA GLY A 130 0.73 0.59 -2.72
C GLY A 130 1.30 1.90 -3.22
N ASP A 131 2.60 2.04 -3.38
CA ASP A 131 3.21 3.19 -4.04
C ASP A 131 3.89 2.80 -5.34
N THR A 132 3.93 3.72 -6.27
CA THR A 132 4.78 3.69 -7.45
C THR A 132 5.11 5.13 -7.82
N ASP A 133 6.34 5.39 -8.25
CA ASP A 133 6.83 6.72 -8.61
C ASP A 133 6.30 7.26 -9.95
N GLY A 134 5.31 6.60 -10.56
CA GLY A 134 4.73 7.02 -11.83
C GLY A 134 4.08 8.41 -11.77
N TYR A 135 4.29 9.22 -12.82
CA TYR A 135 3.69 10.56 -12.93
C TYR A 135 2.18 10.58 -12.67
N GLU A 136 1.45 9.59 -13.20
CA GLU A 136 0.00 9.48 -13.01
C GLU A 136 -0.37 9.30 -11.53
N ARG A 137 0.39 8.50 -10.77
CA ARG A 137 0.17 8.28 -9.35
C ARG A 137 0.45 9.52 -8.53
N ARG A 138 1.50 10.26 -8.87
CA ARG A 138 1.80 11.55 -8.21
C ARG A 138 0.63 12.53 -8.34
N ALA A 139 0.03 12.64 -9.52
CA ALA A 139 -1.15 13.47 -9.74
C ALA A 139 -2.37 13.01 -8.92
N VAL A 140 -2.57 11.70 -8.74
CA VAL A 140 -3.64 11.16 -7.89
C VAL A 140 -3.36 11.46 -6.42
N LYS A 141 -2.14 11.24 -5.92
CA LYS A 141 -1.72 11.60 -4.55
C LYS A 141 -1.96 13.07 -4.24
N GLU A 142 -1.59 13.98 -5.16
CA GLU A 142 -1.80 15.41 -4.99
C GLU A 142 -3.28 15.79 -4.85
N LYS A 143 -4.17 15.10 -5.57
CA LYS A 143 -5.63 15.30 -5.46
C LYS A 143 -6.20 14.77 -4.15
N ILE A 144 -5.73 13.61 -3.70
CA ILE A 144 -6.15 13.02 -2.42
C ILE A 144 -5.67 13.90 -1.27
N GLY A 145 -4.38 14.24 -1.25
CA GLY A 145 -3.81 15.15 -0.28
C GLY A 145 -2.42 14.75 0.20
N LYS A 146 -1.88 15.58 1.10
CA LYS A 146 -0.61 15.33 1.79
C LYS A 146 -0.88 15.25 3.28
N TYR A 147 -0.72 14.09 3.86
CA TYR A 147 -1.02 13.79 5.25
C TYR A 147 -0.31 12.51 5.70
N THR A 148 -0.31 12.28 7.00
CA THR A 148 0.07 11.00 7.62
C THR A 148 -1.06 10.55 8.55
N LEU A 149 -1.10 9.26 8.90
CA LEU A 149 -2.11 8.73 9.81
C LEU A 149 -1.53 8.60 11.22
N PRO A 150 -2.23 9.08 12.26
CA PRO A 150 -1.85 8.78 13.64
C PRO A 150 -1.76 7.27 13.86
N ALA A 151 -0.79 6.83 14.67
CA ALA A 151 -0.65 5.42 14.99
C ALA A 151 -1.91 4.89 15.73
N GLU A 152 -2.38 3.72 15.32
CA GLU A 152 -3.50 3.02 15.95
C GLU A 152 -3.05 1.66 16.49
N PHE A 153 -2.04 1.65 17.37
CA PHE A 153 -1.60 0.43 18.03
C PHE A 153 -2.71 -0.10 18.94
N ARG A 154 -3.01 -1.38 18.82
CA ARG A 154 -4.01 -2.07 19.63
C ARG A 154 -3.44 -3.37 20.16
N GLU A 155 -3.73 -3.67 21.41
CA GLU A 155 -3.44 -4.97 21.96
C GLU A 155 -4.13 -6.06 21.13
N GLY A 156 -3.41 -7.13 20.80
CA GLY A 156 -3.88 -8.19 19.94
C GLY A 156 -3.71 -7.98 18.43
N ASN A 157 -3.53 -6.75 17.95
CA ASN A 157 -3.18 -6.49 16.56
C ASN A 157 -1.66 -6.67 16.37
N ILE A 158 -1.23 -7.92 16.16
CA ILE A 158 0.18 -8.32 16.07
C ILE A 158 0.58 -8.62 14.62
N HIS A 159 1.89 -8.52 14.31
CA HIS A 159 2.42 -8.81 12.98
C HIS A 159 2.57 -10.33 12.73
N LYS A 160 1.50 -11.09 12.95
CA LYS A 160 1.44 -12.51 12.58
C LYS A 160 1.45 -12.67 11.05
N ARG A 161 1.75 -13.87 10.56
CA ARG A 161 1.62 -14.18 9.13
C ARG A 161 0.23 -13.80 8.62
N GLY A 162 0.18 -13.10 7.49
CA GLY A 162 -1.03 -12.57 6.88
C GLY A 162 -1.49 -11.22 7.43
N ALA A 163 -0.84 -10.66 8.46
CA ALA A 163 -1.18 -9.32 8.97
C ALA A 163 -0.97 -8.26 7.88
N LEU A 164 -1.98 -7.39 7.71
CA LEU A 164 -1.93 -6.22 6.85
C LEU A 164 -1.56 -5.00 7.70
N SER A 165 -0.44 -4.37 7.37
CA SER A 165 0.14 -3.29 8.16
C SER A 165 0.52 -2.10 7.29
N MET A 166 0.52 -0.90 7.87
CA MET A 166 0.87 0.33 7.17
C MET A 166 2.35 0.65 7.31
N VAL A 167 2.97 1.10 6.22
CA VAL A 167 4.35 1.59 6.21
C VAL A 167 4.44 2.92 6.95
N ARG A 168 5.61 3.24 7.49
CA ARG A 168 5.93 4.54 8.08
C ARG A 168 7.38 4.93 7.82
N GLU A 169 7.65 6.22 7.85
CA GLU A 169 9.00 6.73 7.95
C GLU A 169 9.56 6.51 9.36
N TYR A 170 10.86 6.22 9.46
CA TYR A 170 11.54 6.07 10.74
C TYR A 170 12.18 7.37 11.22
N GLU A 171 12.64 8.18 10.28
CA GLU A 171 13.29 9.46 10.58
C GLU A 171 12.24 10.55 10.83
N ASN A 172 12.51 11.42 11.79
CA ASN A 172 11.65 12.56 12.14
C ASN A 172 10.18 12.21 12.42
N ASN A 173 9.91 10.98 12.89
CA ASN A 173 8.58 10.46 13.15
C ASN A 173 8.46 9.81 14.55
N PRO A 174 8.61 10.57 15.63
CA PRO A 174 8.54 10.03 17.00
C PRO A 174 7.15 9.48 17.35
N GLU A 175 6.10 10.00 16.74
CA GLU A 175 4.70 9.54 16.94
C GLU A 175 4.39 8.28 16.15
N LYS A 176 5.32 7.77 15.36
CA LYS A 176 5.15 6.57 14.53
C LYS A 176 3.94 6.66 13.60
N ARG A 177 3.68 7.85 13.05
CA ARG A 177 2.60 8.09 12.09
C ARG A 177 2.84 7.29 10.82
N SER A 178 1.79 6.76 10.24
CA SER A 178 1.85 5.92 9.05
C SER A 178 1.83 6.75 7.75
N SER A 179 2.57 6.30 6.73
CA SER A 179 2.35 6.69 5.34
C SER A 179 0.94 6.29 4.91
N PRO A 180 0.14 7.17 4.29
CA PRO A 180 -1.24 6.82 3.99
C PRO A 180 -1.40 5.89 2.78
N PHE A 181 -0.37 5.78 1.94
CA PHE A 181 -0.47 5.16 0.62
C PHE A 181 0.15 3.76 0.54
N GLU A 182 1.06 3.42 1.46
CA GLU A 182 1.89 2.23 1.39
C GLU A 182 1.53 1.24 2.49
N PHE A 183 1.43 -0.02 2.12
CA PHE A 183 1.11 -1.10 3.02
C PHE A 183 2.06 -2.28 2.81
N PHE A 184 2.11 -3.18 3.78
CA PHE A 184 2.76 -4.47 3.61
C PHE A 184 1.91 -5.59 4.22
N ILE A 185 2.10 -6.80 3.68
CA ILE A 185 1.51 -8.03 4.21
C ILE A 185 2.65 -8.91 4.71
N VAL A 186 2.52 -9.36 5.93
CA VAL A 186 3.54 -10.18 6.60
C VAL A 186 3.54 -11.60 6.06
N GLN A 187 4.70 -12.09 5.62
CA GLN A 187 4.96 -13.51 5.45
C GLN A 187 5.51 -14.09 6.76
N GLY A 188 6.65 -13.58 7.20
CA GLY A 188 7.31 -13.97 8.43
C GLY A 188 7.75 -15.43 8.51
N THR A 189 8.28 -15.80 9.66
CA THR A 189 8.66 -17.18 10.01
C THR A 189 8.14 -17.52 11.41
N THR A 190 8.10 -18.81 11.76
CA THR A 190 7.79 -19.25 13.12
C THR A 190 8.97 -18.99 14.05
N TYR A 191 8.67 -18.86 15.34
CA TYR A 191 9.65 -18.55 16.40
C TYR A 191 9.71 -19.67 17.42
N THR A 192 10.89 -19.84 18.02
CA THR A 192 11.07 -20.54 19.30
C THR A 192 10.90 -19.56 20.47
N ASP A 193 10.75 -20.06 21.70
CA ASP A 193 10.70 -19.20 22.88
C ASP A 193 12.01 -18.42 23.08
N GLY A 194 13.16 -19.02 22.74
CA GLY A 194 14.47 -18.35 22.80
C GLY A 194 14.55 -17.16 21.84
N GLU A 195 14.07 -17.31 20.62
CA GLU A 195 14.04 -16.23 19.62
C GLU A 195 13.07 -15.11 20.02
N LEU A 196 11.91 -15.45 20.59
CA LEU A 196 10.98 -14.43 21.12
C LEU A 196 11.59 -13.67 22.30
N ASN A 197 12.30 -14.34 23.22
CA ASN A 197 13.02 -13.68 24.30
C ASN A 197 14.13 -12.74 23.77
N GLY A 198 14.87 -13.19 22.75
CA GLY A 198 15.85 -12.35 22.05
C GLY A 198 15.20 -11.15 21.37
N THR A 199 14.03 -11.35 20.76
CA THR A 199 13.26 -10.26 20.12
C THR A 199 12.81 -9.23 21.15
N GLU A 200 12.28 -9.64 22.32
CA GLU A 200 11.90 -8.71 23.37
C GLU A 200 13.09 -7.89 23.86
N PHE A 201 14.24 -8.53 24.06
CA PHE A 201 15.45 -7.87 24.52
C PHE A 201 16.03 -6.88 23.50
N ASN A 202 16.15 -7.30 22.22
CA ASN A 202 16.83 -6.51 21.20
C ASN A 202 15.98 -5.35 20.68
N TYR A 203 14.66 -5.51 20.64
CA TYR A 203 13.74 -4.54 20.04
C TYR A 203 12.89 -3.79 21.06
N ASN A 204 13.05 -4.10 22.36
CA ASN A 204 12.27 -3.50 23.44
C ASN A 204 10.75 -3.62 23.18
N VAL A 205 10.31 -4.77 22.68
CA VAL A 205 8.90 -5.13 22.50
C VAL A 205 8.48 -6.07 23.62
N LYS A 206 7.20 -6.06 23.98
CA LYS A 206 6.63 -6.98 24.96
C LYS A 206 5.68 -7.94 24.26
N ILE A 207 5.98 -9.23 24.32
CA ILE A 207 5.21 -10.27 23.64
C ILE A 207 4.48 -11.10 24.68
N GLY A 208 3.18 -10.88 24.83
CA GLY A 208 2.32 -11.61 25.78
C GLY A 208 2.16 -13.09 25.42
N PRO A 209 1.65 -13.91 26.37
CA PRO A 209 1.54 -15.37 26.18
C PRO A 209 0.73 -15.77 24.95
N GLU A 210 -0.35 -15.06 24.65
CA GLU A 210 -1.21 -15.31 23.48
C GLU A 210 -0.47 -15.02 22.18
N ALA A 211 0.21 -13.86 22.09
CA ALA A 211 1.02 -13.50 20.93
C ALA A 211 2.18 -14.49 20.72
N ARG A 212 2.84 -14.96 21.80
CA ARG A 212 3.87 -16.00 21.73
C ARG A 212 3.34 -17.30 21.14
N ALA A 213 2.15 -17.75 21.56
CA ALA A 213 1.52 -18.94 21.01
C ALA A 213 1.28 -18.80 19.51
N VAL A 214 0.80 -17.63 19.05
CA VAL A 214 0.60 -17.33 17.63
C VAL A 214 1.92 -17.32 16.87
N TYR A 215 2.95 -16.61 17.34
CA TYR A 215 4.24 -16.54 16.66
C TYR A 215 4.95 -17.89 16.56
N LYS A 216 4.75 -18.77 17.54
CA LYS A 216 5.29 -20.14 17.52
C LYS A 216 4.57 -21.07 16.55
N SER A 217 3.28 -20.89 16.33
CA SER A 217 2.45 -21.77 15.50
C SER A 217 2.23 -21.25 14.08
N VAL A 218 1.94 -19.96 13.93
CA VAL A 218 1.59 -19.31 12.65
C VAL A 218 2.78 -18.56 12.08
N GLY A 219 3.64 -18.02 12.94
CA GLY A 219 4.77 -17.18 12.53
C GLY A 219 4.38 -15.71 12.38
N GLY A 220 5.35 -14.92 11.92
CA GLY A 220 5.19 -13.49 11.71
C GLY A 220 6.49 -12.71 11.87
N CYS A 221 6.37 -11.43 12.28
CA CYS A 221 7.48 -10.51 12.47
C CYS A 221 7.30 -9.78 13.82
N ALA A 222 7.54 -10.49 14.93
CA ALA A 222 7.25 -10.02 16.29
C ALA A 222 7.95 -8.69 16.66
N TYR A 223 9.11 -8.42 16.09
CA TYR A 223 9.87 -7.18 16.33
C TYR A 223 9.21 -5.91 15.75
N LEU A 224 8.18 -6.05 14.92
CA LEU A 224 7.42 -4.93 14.37
C LEU A 224 6.25 -4.50 15.27
N ASP A 225 5.91 -5.27 16.30
CA ASP A 225 4.80 -4.95 17.19
C ASP A 225 5.05 -3.61 17.90
N GLY A 226 4.04 -2.74 17.87
CA GLY A 226 4.17 -1.37 18.36
C GLY A 226 5.08 -0.45 17.53
N GLN A 227 5.53 -0.90 16.35
CA GLN A 227 6.31 -0.09 15.41
C GLN A 227 5.50 0.33 14.18
N HIS A 228 4.60 -0.52 13.71
CA HIS A 228 3.69 -0.26 12.59
C HIS A 228 2.26 -0.56 13.01
N THR A 229 1.28 0.14 12.43
CA THR A 229 -0.12 -0.15 12.70
C THR A 229 -0.59 -1.34 11.87
N VAL A 230 -0.93 -2.44 12.54
CA VAL A 230 -1.66 -3.55 11.94
C VAL A 230 -3.14 -3.20 11.91
N PHE A 231 -3.74 -3.17 10.72
CA PHE A 231 -5.13 -2.71 10.55
C PHE A 231 -6.04 -3.71 9.83
N GLY A 232 -5.53 -4.92 9.58
CA GLY A 232 -6.28 -6.00 8.97
C GLY A 232 -5.45 -7.27 8.85
N GLU A 233 -6.05 -8.28 8.23
CA GLU A 233 -5.38 -9.55 7.96
C GLU A 233 -5.93 -10.23 6.70
N VAL A 234 -5.11 -11.07 6.07
CA VAL A 234 -5.52 -11.95 4.97
C VAL A 234 -6.33 -13.10 5.56
N VAL A 235 -7.58 -13.21 5.14
CA VAL A 235 -8.53 -14.27 5.59
C VAL A 235 -8.74 -15.36 4.53
N GLU A 236 -8.43 -15.09 3.27
CA GLU A 236 -8.46 -16.06 2.18
C GLU A 236 -7.26 -15.85 1.25
N GLY A 237 -6.67 -16.93 0.73
CA GLY A 237 -5.54 -16.85 -0.21
C GLY A 237 -4.19 -16.60 0.44
N LEU A 238 -3.95 -17.07 1.68
CA LEU A 238 -2.68 -16.94 2.38
C LEU A 238 -1.48 -17.48 1.60
N GLU A 239 -1.69 -18.51 0.77
CA GLU A 239 -0.65 -19.10 -0.08
C GLU A 239 -0.17 -18.15 -1.20
N VAL A 240 -0.95 -17.10 -1.52
CA VAL A 240 -0.54 -16.10 -2.51
C VAL A 240 0.59 -15.25 -1.98
N ILE A 241 0.66 -15.03 -0.65
CA ILE A 241 1.80 -14.34 -0.02
C ILE A 241 3.11 -15.07 -0.35
N ASP A 242 3.13 -16.40 -0.23
CA ASP A 242 4.34 -17.19 -0.54
C ASP A 242 4.69 -17.15 -2.02
N LYS A 243 3.69 -17.21 -2.90
CA LYS A 243 3.91 -17.10 -4.35
C LYS A 243 4.52 -15.75 -4.74
N ILE A 244 4.10 -14.67 -4.08
CA ILE A 244 4.68 -13.35 -4.29
C ILE A 244 6.07 -13.26 -3.64
N ALA A 245 6.22 -13.74 -2.40
CA ALA A 245 7.50 -13.70 -1.68
C ALA A 245 8.61 -14.53 -2.34
N ALA A 246 8.25 -15.49 -3.19
CA ALA A 246 9.18 -16.36 -3.93
C ALA A 246 9.58 -15.80 -5.31
N VAL A 247 9.10 -14.63 -5.74
CA VAL A 247 9.52 -14.05 -7.02
C VAL A 247 10.97 -13.62 -6.98
N LYS A 248 11.62 -13.61 -8.14
CA LYS A 248 12.98 -13.09 -8.27
C LYS A 248 12.96 -11.57 -8.11
N THR A 249 13.86 -11.03 -7.32
CA THR A 249 14.05 -9.61 -7.09
C THR A 249 15.43 -9.15 -7.56
N ASP A 250 15.57 -7.86 -7.77
CA ASP A 250 16.87 -7.20 -7.95
C ASP A 250 17.59 -6.96 -6.60
N ASN A 251 18.70 -6.23 -6.63
CA ASN A 251 19.49 -5.92 -5.43
C ASN A 251 18.79 -4.95 -4.46
N GLY A 252 17.66 -4.35 -4.87
CA GLY A 252 16.81 -3.45 -4.05
C GLY A 252 15.52 -4.11 -3.55
N ASP A 253 15.45 -5.44 -3.61
CA ASP A 253 14.25 -6.23 -3.28
C ASP A 253 13.05 -5.98 -4.22
N TRP A 254 13.26 -5.33 -5.39
CA TRP A 254 12.19 -5.06 -6.35
C TRP A 254 11.98 -6.30 -7.25
N PRO A 255 10.73 -6.78 -7.42
CA PRO A 255 10.44 -7.90 -8.32
C PRO A 255 10.86 -7.61 -9.76
N ILE A 256 11.65 -8.54 -10.37
CA ILE A 256 12.08 -8.41 -11.77
C ILE A 256 10.87 -8.46 -12.72
N GLU A 257 9.88 -9.29 -12.41
CA GLU A 257 8.59 -9.31 -13.08
C GLU A 257 7.56 -8.60 -12.19
N ALA A 258 6.92 -7.57 -12.72
CA ALA A 258 5.95 -6.77 -11.99
C ALA A 258 4.81 -7.64 -11.39
N VAL A 259 4.57 -7.49 -10.10
CA VAL A 259 3.43 -8.09 -9.42
C VAL A 259 2.38 -7.02 -9.21
N THR A 260 1.54 -6.85 -10.21
CA THR A 260 0.51 -5.80 -10.25
C THR A 260 -0.62 -6.07 -9.25
N ILE A 261 -1.21 -4.97 -8.77
CA ILE A 261 -2.30 -4.95 -7.78
C ILE A 261 -3.55 -4.35 -8.42
N LYS A 262 -4.70 -4.97 -8.15
CA LYS A 262 -6.03 -4.39 -8.30
C LYS A 262 -6.84 -4.71 -7.05
N MET A 263 -7.56 -3.72 -6.52
CA MET A 263 -8.34 -3.91 -5.30
C MET A 263 -9.82 -3.65 -5.53
N GLU A 264 -10.65 -4.50 -4.93
CA GLU A 264 -12.10 -4.42 -5.01
C GLU A 264 -12.72 -4.63 -3.62
N ILE A 265 -13.71 -3.80 -3.27
CA ILE A 265 -14.45 -3.98 -2.03
C ILE A 265 -15.43 -5.15 -2.22
N VAL A 266 -15.42 -6.10 -1.28
CA VAL A 266 -16.32 -7.25 -1.24
C VAL A 266 -17.41 -6.98 -0.21
N ARG A 267 -18.66 -7.32 -0.54
CA ARG A 267 -19.81 -7.20 0.37
C ARG A 267 -20.03 -8.49 1.16
#